data_e33446759f7002c041effa445dbaf92b
#
_entry.id   e33446759f7002c041effa445dbaf92b
#
_cell.length_a   1.000
_cell.length_b   1.000
_cell.length_c   1.000
_cell.angle_alpha   90.00
_cell.angle_beta   90.00
_cell.angle_gamma   90.00
#
_symmetry.space_group_name_H-M   'P 1'
#
loop_
_entity.id
_entity.type
_entity.pdbx_description
1 polymer ?
#
loop_
_entity_poly.entity_id
_entity_poly.type
_entity_poly.pdbx_seq_one_letter_code
_entity_poly.pdbx_strand_id
1 'polypeptide(L)'
;MKIGIIGLGIIGDIWSGHFEEAGVLAGTWNRTAKPEAPQWLASPEAVAEAADVVQIVVAGPPAVESVLEMILPSLNSSKIVMQSSTIDPASSAKFKAQVVATGARYLEAPFTGSKPAAEVKQTVFYLGGDTDLIAELEPLFQLVSSSRFHIGDNEQACTLKLAMNLNISAQMEALCEALTLVRRAGVSDDVFFDALGKNASCSGVTKLKEPKLRAGDYSPQFSVKHMLKDMRLASRINGCEDFPVLDIMRDRLAQADRAGYTEEDFASLMKLFDAE
;
A
#
# COMPACT_ATOMS: atom_id res chain seq x y z
N MET A 1 22.92 6.89 8.31
CA MET A 1 21.61 7.48 8.05
C MET A 1 20.59 6.78 8.95
N LYS A 2 19.79 7.53 9.69
CA LYS A 2 18.76 7.04 10.61
C LYS A 2 17.39 7.29 10.02
N ILE A 3 16.47 6.32 10.17
CA ILE A 3 15.11 6.40 9.65
C ILE A 3 14.09 6.42 10.78
N GLY A 4 13.06 7.27 10.66
CA GLY A 4 11.89 7.27 11.52
C GLY A 4 10.65 6.83 10.74
N ILE A 5 9.76 6.08 11.36
CA ILE A 5 8.51 5.62 10.74
C ILE A 5 7.31 6.28 11.39
N ILE A 6 6.48 6.89 10.57
CA ILE A 6 5.19 7.46 10.94
C ILE A 6 4.08 6.63 10.29
N GLY A 7 3.33 5.91 11.13
CA GLY A 7 2.27 4.99 10.73
C GLY A 7 2.65 3.52 10.97
N LEU A 8 2.16 2.95 12.06
CA LEU A 8 2.38 1.56 12.46
C LEU A 8 1.14 0.70 12.17
N GLY A 9 0.68 0.75 10.91
CA GLY A 9 -0.22 -0.24 10.36
C GLY A 9 0.52 -1.56 10.11
N ILE A 10 -0.11 -2.51 9.40
CA ILE A 10 0.48 -3.84 9.14
C ILE A 10 1.91 -3.74 8.59
N ILE A 11 2.16 -2.86 7.63
CA ILE A 11 3.44 -2.77 6.94
C ILE A 11 4.45 -1.93 7.73
N GLY A 12 4.05 -0.76 8.21
CA GLY A 12 4.95 0.11 8.96
C GLY A 12 5.45 -0.52 10.26
N ASP A 13 4.64 -1.34 10.90
CA ASP A 13 5.01 -2.11 12.09
C ASP A 13 6.10 -3.15 11.77
N ILE A 14 5.92 -3.92 10.68
CA ILE A 14 6.91 -4.91 10.22
C ILE A 14 8.22 -4.21 9.82
N TRP A 15 8.14 -3.13 9.06
CA TRP A 15 9.34 -2.41 8.63
C TRP A 15 10.08 -1.77 9.80
N SER A 16 9.37 -1.28 10.83
CA SER A 16 10.03 -0.76 12.04
C SER A 16 10.87 -1.82 12.73
N GLY A 17 10.39 -3.06 12.79
CA GLY A 17 11.17 -4.20 13.29
C GLY A 17 12.44 -4.46 12.47
N HIS A 18 12.34 -4.46 11.14
CA HIS A 18 13.52 -4.68 10.28
C HIS A 18 14.55 -3.55 10.40
N PHE A 19 14.12 -2.28 10.53
CA PHE A 19 15.04 -1.16 10.74
C PHE A 19 15.65 -1.16 12.15
N GLU A 20 14.91 -1.62 13.16
CA GLU A 20 15.44 -1.80 14.52
C GLU A 20 16.51 -2.89 14.56
N GLU A 21 16.23 -4.06 13.96
CA GLU A 21 17.21 -5.15 13.83
C GLU A 21 18.50 -4.71 13.13
N ALA A 22 18.39 -3.83 12.14
CA ALA A 22 19.54 -3.26 11.42
C ALA A 22 20.24 -2.11 12.18
N GLY A 23 19.71 -1.69 13.33
CA GLY A 23 20.28 -0.61 14.15
C GLY A 23 20.18 0.78 13.51
N VAL A 24 19.24 0.98 12.56
CA VAL A 24 19.07 2.27 11.86
C VAL A 24 17.80 3.02 12.26
N LEU A 25 16.89 2.40 13.02
CA LEU A 25 15.66 3.03 13.48
C LEU A 25 15.96 4.16 14.49
N ALA A 26 15.38 5.34 14.25
CA ALA A 26 15.52 6.52 15.13
C ALA A 26 14.27 6.78 15.96
N GLY A 27 13.10 6.38 15.45
CA GLY A 27 11.84 6.60 16.13
C GLY A 27 10.64 6.06 15.37
N THR A 28 9.57 5.77 16.10
CA THR A 28 8.29 5.37 15.54
C THR A 28 7.16 6.17 16.16
N TRP A 29 6.13 6.40 15.38
CA TRP A 29 4.88 7.01 15.86
C TRP A 29 3.66 6.50 15.10
N ASN A 30 2.54 6.47 15.78
CA ASN A 30 1.25 6.14 15.19
C ASN A 30 0.14 6.95 15.89
N ARG A 31 -0.90 7.35 15.15
CA ARG A 31 -2.04 8.13 15.67
C ARG A 31 -2.69 7.47 16.89
N THR A 32 -2.93 6.16 16.83
CA THR A 32 -3.28 5.36 18.01
C THR A 32 -1.99 4.95 18.68
N ALA A 33 -1.79 5.34 19.92
CA ALA A 33 -0.55 5.07 20.66
C ALA A 33 -0.21 3.58 20.68
N LYS A 34 1.06 3.27 20.45
CA LYS A 34 1.66 1.92 20.51
C LYS A 34 2.99 2.00 21.27
N PRO A 35 2.97 2.26 22.59
CA PRO A 35 4.19 2.47 23.38
C PRO A 35 5.15 1.27 23.38
N GLU A 36 4.64 0.08 23.04
CA GLU A 36 5.39 -1.16 22.89
C GLU A 36 6.19 -1.26 21.56
N ALA A 37 5.90 -0.39 20.61
CA ALA A 37 6.62 -0.38 19.34
C ALA A 37 8.09 0.03 19.51
N PRO A 38 9.01 -0.48 18.67
CA PRO A 38 10.41 -0.14 18.73
C PRO A 38 10.63 1.38 18.63
N GLN A 39 11.48 1.94 19.50
CA GLN A 39 11.84 3.37 19.50
C GLN A 39 10.61 4.31 19.49
N TRP A 40 9.54 3.95 20.21
CA TRP A 40 8.33 4.75 20.30
C TRP A 40 8.59 6.17 20.78
N LEU A 41 8.06 7.16 20.07
CA LEU A 41 8.12 8.58 20.42
C LEU A 41 6.70 9.15 20.57
N ALA A 42 6.56 10.18 21.40
CA ALA A 42 5.27 10.71 21.80
C ALA A 42 4.56 11.50 20.69
N SER A 43 5.30 11.96 19.68
CA SER A 43 4.75 12.77 18.59
C SER A 43 5.47 12.53 17.27
N PRO A 44 4.84 12.83 16.12
CA PRO A 44 5.49 12.73 14.82
C PRO A 44 6.60 13.77 14.65
N GLU A 45 6.51 14.94 15.29
CA GLU A 45 7.56 15.95 15.34
C GLU A 45 8.85 15.38 15.96
N ALA A 46 8.71 14.66 17.08
CA ALA A 46 9.84 14.01 17.73
C ALA A 46 10.51 12.96 16.82
N VAL A 47 9.74 12.24 16.00
CA VAL A 47 10.27 11.32 14.98
C VAL A 47 11.05 12.10 13.91
N ALA A 48 10.52 13.22 13.43
CA ALA A 48 11.17 14.03 12.41
C ALA A 48 12.47 14.70 12.93
N GLU A 49 12.50 15.08 14.20
CA GLU A 49 13.72 15.61 14.84
C GLU A 49 14.82 14.55 14.97
N ALA A 50 14.45 13.32 15.39
CA ALA A 50 15.38 12.24 15.65
C ALA A 50 15.95 11.58 14.37
N ALA A 51 15.23 11.63 13.25
CA ALA A 51 15.57 10.90 12.02
C ALA A 51 16.21 11.80 10.96
N ASP A 52 17.08 11.22 10.12
CA ASP A 52 17.54 11.82 8.87
C ASP A 52 16.47 11.64 7.78
N VAL A 53 15.81 10.47 7.76
CA VAL A 53 14.76 10.10 6.82
C VAL A 53 13.46 9.84 7.59
N VAL A 54 12.39 10.54 7.23
CA VAL A 54 11.05 10.32 7.78
C VAL A 54 10.21 9.56 6.78
N GLN A 55 9.94 8.29 7.05
CA GLN A 55 9.06 7.47 6.21
C GLN A 55 7.62 7.56 6.71
N ILE A 56 6.70 7.97 5.81
CA ILE A 56 5.27 8.10 6.10
C ILE A 56 4.52 6.91 5.45
N VAL A 57 3.88 6.08 6.29
CA VAL A 57 3.14 4.86 5.87
C VAL A 57 1.76 4.85 6.53
N VAL A 58 0.87 5.71 6.06
CA VAL A 58 -0.47 5.91 6.64
C VAL A 58 -1.59 5.62 5.63
N ALA A 59 -2.85 5.79 6.03
CA ALA A 59 -3.99 5.28 5.27
C ALA A 59 -4.22 5.96 3.90
N GLY A 60 -3.80 7.20 3.70
CA GLY A 60 -4.02 7.92 2.44
C GLY A 60 -3.88 9.43 2.56
N PRO A 61 -4.27 10.22 1.55
CA PRO A 61 -3.97 11.64 1.47
C PRO A 61 -4.32 12.48 2.69
N PRO A 62 -5.52 12.37 3.31
CA PRO A 62 -5.83 13.17 4.50
C PRO A 62 -4.94 12.84 5.71
N ALA A 63 -4.53 11.57 5.85
CA ALA A 63 -3.65 11.18 6.94
C ALA A 63 -2.19 11.63 6.69
N VAL A 64 -1.72 11.60 5.43
CA VAL A 64 -0.42 12.17 5.05
C VAL A 64 -0.40 13.66 5.30
N GLU A 65 -1.43 14.39 4.88
CA GLU A 65 -1.55 15.83 5.11
C GLU A 65 -1.46 16.18 6.59
N SER A 66 -2.25 15.50 7.43
CA SER A 66 -2.23 15.71 8.88
C SER A 66 -0.85 15.43 9.50
N VAL A 67 -0.14 14.41 9.03
CA VAL A 67 1.23 14.13 9.48
C VAL A 67 2.18 15.23 9.04
N LEU A 68 2.11 15.66 7.77
CA LEU A 68 2.96 16.71 7.24
C LEU A 68 2.77 18.03 7.99
N GLU A 69 1.53 18.43 8.27
CA GLU A 69 1.24 19.65 9.06
C GLU A 69 1.98 19.66 10.40
N MET A 70 2.08 18.51 11.06
CA MET A 70 2.78 18.38 12.34
C MET A 70 4.32 18.42 12.16
N ILE A 71 4.88 17.74 11.14
CA ILE A 71 6.33 17.60 11.02
C ILE A 71 7.02 18.71 10.24
N LEU A 72 6.29 19.48 9.39
CA LEU A 72 6.87 20.56 8.57
C LEU A 72 7.76 21.53 9.38
N PRO A 73 7.38 21.96 10.61
CA PRO A 73 8.24 22.85 11.41
C PRO A 73 9.60 22.24 11.83
N SER A 74 9.71 20.92 11.86
CA SER A 74 10.94 20.18 12.23
C SER A 74 11.77 19.79 10.99
N LEU A 75 11.31 20.09 9.77
CA LEU A 75 12.03 19.79 8.54
C LEU A 75 13.00 20.92 8.17
N ASN A 76 14.12 20.54 7.54
CA ASN A 76 15.13 21.44 7.01
C ASN A 76 15.95 20.73 5.91
N SER A 77 16.99 21.37 5.39
CA SER A 77 17.80 20.85 4.27
C SER A 77 18.59 19.55 4.58
N SER A 78 18.69 19.16 5.84
CA SER A 78 19.32 17.88 6.21
C SER A 78 18.34 16.71 6.23
N LYS A 79 17.03 16.95 6.08
CA LYS A 79 15.97 15.94 6.20
C LYS A 79 15.47 15.45 4.84
N ILE A 80 14.99 14.22 4.83
CA ILE A 80 14.35 13.58 3.70
C ILE A 80 12.98 13.08 4.17
N VAL A 81 11.93 13.40 3.40
CA VAL A 81 10.61 12.78 3.57
C VAL A 81 10.44 11.71 2.49
N MET A 82 10.28 10.46 2.90
CA MET A 82 9.97 9.31 2.06
C MET A 82 8.50 8.95 2.22
N GLN A 83 7.66 9.31 1.25
CA GLN A 83 6.22 9.10 1.28
C GLN A 83 5.88 7.74 0.67
N SER A 84 5.40 6.78 1.48
CA SER A 84 5.09 5.40 1.06
C SER A 84 3.60 5.05 1.09
N SER A 85 2.75 5.97 1.56
CA SER A 85 1.30 5.76 1.54
C SER A 85 0.75 5.81 0.12
N THR A 86 -0.30 5.04 -0.20
CA THR A 86 -0.97 5.16 -1.50
C THR A 86 -1.80 6.44 -1.55
N ILE A 87 -1.39 7.37 -2.40
CA ILE A 87 -2.02 8.68 -2.64
C ILE A 87 -2.22 8.91 -4.15
N ASP A 88 -2.97 9.94 -4.52
CA ASP A 88 -3.13 10.36 -5.91
C ASP A 88 -2.04 11.34 -6.34
N PRO A 89 -1.80 11.52 -7.67
CA PRO A 89 -0.77 12.42 -8.20
C PRO A 89 -0.88 13.86 -7.72
N ALA A 90 -2.09 14.41 -7.63
CA ALA A 90 -2.32 15.79 -7.21
C ALA A 90 -1.92 16.00 -5.73
N SER A 91 -2.25 15.03 -4.88
CA SER A 91 -1.80 15.02 -3.48
C SER A 91 -0.28 14.93 -3.38
N SER A 92 0.37 14.10 -4.19
CA SER A 92 1.84 13.98 -4.22
C SER A 92 2.51 15.30 -4.61
N ALA A 93 2.04 15.96 -5.67
CA ALA A 93 2.56 17.26 -6.09
C ALA A 93 2.43 18.32 -4.97
N LYS A 94 1.27 18.36 -4.31
CA LYS A 94 1.01 19.27 -3.18
C LYS A 94 1.99 19.01 -2.03
N PHE A 95 2.12 17.75 -1.61
CA PHE A 95 2.96 17.38 -0.46
C PHE A 95 4.45 17.60 -0.74
N LYS A 96 4.91 17.27 -1.95
CA LYS A 96 6.26 17.59 -2.40
C LYS A 96 6.55 19.08 -2.30
N ALA A 97 5.64 19.94 -2.79
CA ALA A 97 5.82 21.40 -2.74
C ALA A 97 5.95 21.90 -1.28
N GLN A 98 5.13 21.38 -0.35
CA GLN A 98 5.18 21.73 1.06
C GLN A 98 6.51 21.33 1.71
N VAL A 99 6.98 20.09 1.47
CA VAL A 99 8.24 19.59 2.03
C VAL A 99 9.43 20.36 1.46
N VAL A 100 9.50 20.54 0.15
CA VAL A 100 10.61 21.24 -0.51
C VAL A 100 10.69 22.71 -0.08
N ALA A 101 9.58 23.37 0.24
CA ALA A 101 9.56 24.74 0.76
C ALA A 101 10.29 24.89 2.10
N THR A 102 10.48 23.81 2.88
CA THR A 102 11.29 23.80 4.11
C THR A 102 12.79 23.63 3.84
N GLY A 103 13.19 23.38 2.60
CA GLY A 103 14.53 22.98 2.21
C GLY A 103 14.76 21.46 2.26
N ALA A 104 13.85 20.68 2.80
CA ALA A 104 13.96 19.23 2.86
C ALA A 104 13.77 18.58 1.47
N ARG A 105 14.29 17.37 1.30
CA ARG A 105 14.11 16.57 0.09
C ARG A 105 12.90 15.65 0.23
N TYR A 106 12.25 15.34 -0.91
CA TYR A 106 11.05 14.51 -0.96
C TYR A 106 11.20 13.38 -1.99
N LEU A 107 10.85 12.17 -1.58
CA LEU A 107 10.77 11.00 -2.46
C LEU A 107 9.38 10.37 -2.34
N GLU A 108 8.73 10.14 -3.48
CA GLU A 108 7.55 9.30 -3.55
C GLU A 108 7.96 7.84 -3.67
N ALA A 109 7.55 7.01 -2.71
CA ALA A 109 7.98 5.62 -2.59
C ALA A 109 6.80 4.68 -2.27
N PRO A 110 5.71 4.70 -3.07
CA PRO A 110 4.68 3.70 -2.93
C PRO A 110 5.23 2.31 -3.22
N PHE A 111 4.57 1.29 -2.66
CA PHE A 111 5.05 -0.08 -2.73
C PHE A 111 3.93 -1.08 -3.04
N THR A 112 4.33 -2.27 -3.43
CA THR A 112 3.49 -3.47 -3.48
C THR A 112 4.11 -4.59 -2.67
N GLY A 113 3.30 -5.58 -2.31
CA GLY A 113 3.65 -6.62 -1.37
C GLY A 113 2.87 -6.42 -0.06
N SER A 114 1.95 -7.36 0.20
CA SER A 114 1.17 -7.38 1.43
C SER A 114 1.97 -7.92 2.60
N LYS A 115 1.33 -8.16 3.74
CA LYS A 115 1.96 -8.65 4.97
C LYS A 115 3.02 -9.75 4.75
N PRO A 116 2.73 -10.86 4.01
CA PRO A 116 3.73 -11.91 3.81
C PRO A 116 5.02 -11.45 3.12
N ALA A 117 4.91 -10.56 2.14
CA ALA A 117 6.09 -10.05 1.44
C ALA A 117 6.90 -9.09 2.33
N ALA A 118 6.23 -8.29 3.18
CA ALA A 118 6.91 -7.40 4.11
C ALA A 118 7.70 -8.19 5.17
N GLU A 119 7.11 -9.26 5.71
CA GLU A 119 7.75 -10.14 6.72
C GLU A 119 9.07 -10.75 6.23
N VAL A 120 9.16 -11.07 4.93
CA VAL A 120 10.35 -11.68 4.32
C VAL A 120 11.19 -10.70 3.50
N LYS A 121 11.01 -9.38 3.70
CA LYS A 121 11.76 -8.31 3.02
C LYS A 121 11.64 -8.35 1.48
N GLN A 122 10.48 -8.77 0.99
CA GLN A 122 10.18 -8.90 -0.44
C GLN A 122 9.14 -7.90 -0.96
N THR A 123 8.98 -6.76 -0.28
CA THR A 123 8.22 -5.66 -0.86
C THR A 123 8.93 -5.11 -2.10
N VAL A 124 8.16 -4.51 -2.99
CA VAL A 124 8.64 -3.90 -4.23
C VAL A 124 8.26 -2.43 -4.22
N PHE A 125 9.23 -1.53 -4.34
CA PHE A 125 8.97 -0.09 -4.39
C PHE A 125 8.88 0.44 -5.82
N TYR A 126 7.99 1.38 -6.03
CA TYR A 126 7.85 2.21 -7.22
C TYR A 126 8.31 3.62 -6.85
N LEU A 127 9.53 3.99 -7.23
CA LEU A 127 10.19 5.20 -6.78
C LEU A 127 10.01 6.33 -7.78
N GLY A 128 9.48 7.45 -7.31
CA GLY A 128 9.33 8.67 -8.09
C GLY A 128 10.14 9.82 -7.49
N GLY A 129 10.99 10.45 -8.30
CA GLY A 129 11.79 11.58 -7.87
C GLY A 129 13.24 11.50 -8.35
N ASP A 130 14.11 12.19 -7.63
CA ASP A 130 15.52 12.36 -7.98
C ASP A 130 16.30 11.05 -7.87
N THR A 131 17.07 10.71 -8.91
CA THR A 131 17.86 9.47 -9.00
C THR A 131 19.00 9.42 -8.00
N ASP A 132 19.62 10.57 -7.68
CA ASP A 132 20.72 10.61 -6.72
C ASP A 132 20.18 10.40 -5.32
N LEU A 133 18.99 10.94 -5.02
CA LEU A 133 18.29 10.67 -3.76
C LEU A 133 17.90 9.19 -3.62
N ILE A 134 17.43 8.57 -4.70
CA ILE A 134 17.12 7.12 -4.71
C ILE A 134 18.38 6.32 -4.42
N ALA A 135 19.50 6.63 -5.06
CA ALA A 135 20.78 5.95 -4.84
C ALA A 135 21.29 6.13 -3.39
N GLU A 136 21.13 7.32 -2.82
CA GLU A 136 21.47 7.62 -1.41
C GLU A 136 20.66 6.76 -0.43
N LEU A 137 19.38 6.51 -0.73
CA LEU A 137 18.45 5.74 0.12
C LEU A 137 18.51 4.22 -0.12
N GLU A 138 19.25 3.75 -1.11
CA GLU A 138 19.37 2.33 -1.45
C GLU A 138 19.68 1.42 -0.24
N PRO A 139 20.60 1.78 0.70
CA PRO A 139 20.86 0.95 1.87
C PRO A 139 19.64 0.75 2.78
N LEU A 140 18.72 1.72 2.86
CA LEU A 140 17.48 1.58 3.62
C LEU A 140 16.46 0.70 2.90
N PHE A 141 16.32 0.86 1.57
CA PHE A 141 15.44 0.01 0.78
C PHE A 141 15.82 -1.47 0.85
N GLN A 142 17.11 -1.81 0.85
CA GLN A 142 17.58 -3.19 0.93
C GLN A 142 17.15 -3.90 2.22
N LEU A 143 16.87 -3.17 3.29
CA LEU A 143 16.46 -3.75 4.57
C LEU A 143 15.00 -4.24 4.57
N VAL A 144 14.17 -3.77 3.62
CA VAL A 144 12.73 -4.03 3.62
C VAL A 144 12.17 -4.48 2.26
N SER A 145 13.00 -4.54 1.21
CA SER A 145 12.53 -4.80 -0.15
C SER A 145 13.48 -5.62 -0.99
N SER A 146 12.91 -6.40 -1.93
CA SER A 146 13.68 -7.19 -2.91
C SER A 146 13.90 -6.45 -4.23
N SER A 147 13.05 -5.48 -4.57
CA SER A 147 13.10 -4.78 -5.86
C SER A 147 12.65 -3.33 -5.75
N ARG A 148 13.29 -2.47 -6.50
CA ARG A 148 13.01 -1.03 -6.62
C ARG A 148 13.00 -0.67 -8.09
N PHE A 149 11.96 0.05 -8.51
CA PHE A 149 11.80 0.56 -9.87
C PHE A 149 11.76 2.08 -9.82
N HIS A 150 12.69 2.75 -10.47
CA HIS A 150 12.57 4.18 -10.73
C HIS A 150 11.56 4.37 -11.85
N ILE A 151 10.45 5.05 -11.56
CA ILE A 151 9.32 5.20 -12.47
C ILE A 151 9.40 6.51 -13.26
N GLY A 152 10.06 7.51 -12.71
CA GLY A 152 10.13 8.86 -13.24
C GLY A 152 9.86 9.88 -12.15
N ASP A 153 8.90 10.81 -12.36
CA ASP A 153 8.54 11.77 -11.34
C ASP A 153 7.62 11.16 -10.25
N ASN A 154 7.33 11.96 -9.22
CA ASN A 154 6.54 11.55 -8.07
C ASN A 154 5.10 11.17 -8.47
N GLU A 155 4.50 11.94 -9.37
CA GLU A 155 3.13 11.76 -9.84
C GLU A 155 2.98 10.47 -10.66
N GLN A 156 4.00 10.13 -11.46
CA GLN A 156 4.06 8.88 -12.22
C GLN A 156 4.14 7.65 -11.30
N ALA A 157 4.89 7.72 -10.21
CA ALA A 157 4.96 6.64 -9.24
C ALA A 157 3.61 6.38 -8.54
N CYS A 158 2.88 7.45 -8.17
CA CYS A 158 1.52 7.35 -7.64
C CYS A 158 0.56 6.73 -8.66
N THR A 159 0.62 7.18 -9.92
CA THR A 159 -0.22 6.67 -11.01
C THR A 159 0.04 5.17 -11.22
N LEU A 160 1.31 4.76 -11.31
CA LEU A 160 1.64 3.34 -11.45
C LEU A 160 1.11 2.51 -10.30
N LYS A 161 1.26 2.98 -9.05
CA LYS A 161 0.73 2.28 -7.87
C LYS A 161 -0.77 2.06 -7.97
N LEU A 162 -1.54 3.08 -8.34
CA LEU A 162 -2.98 2.98 -8.49
C LEU A 162 -3.37 2.05 -9.66
N ALA A 163 -2.66 2.09 -10.78
CA ALA A 163 -2.86 1.19 -11.91
C ALA A 163 -2.61 -0.28 -11.52
N MET A 164 -1.55 -0.56 -10.73
CA MET A 164 -1.30 -1.92 -10.22
C MET A 164 -2.42 -2.40 -9.30
N ASN A 165 -2.96 -1.52 -8.44
CA ASN A 165 -4.05 -1.90 -7.55
C ASN A 165 -5.38 -2.09 -8.30
N LEU A 166 -5.65 -1.32 -9.36
CA LEU A 166 -6.76 -1.58 -10.27
C LEU A 166 -6.65 -2.96 -10.91
N ASN A 167 -5.48 -3.30 -11.46
CA ASN A 167 -5.26 -4.60 -12.08
C ASN A 167 -5.44 -5.77 -11.09
N ILE A 168 -4.94 -5.63 -9.86
CA ILE A 168 -5.09 -6.63 -8.79
C ILE A 168 -6.57 -6.79 -8.40
N SER A 169 -7.31 -5.71 -8.25
CA SER A 169 -8.72 -5.76 -7.86
C SER A 169 -9.60 -6.38 -8.95
N ALA A 170 -9.35 -6.05 -10.21
CA ALA A 170 -10.07 -6.62 -11.36
C ALA A 170 -9.82 -8.12 -11.50
N GLN A 171 -8.59 -8.58 -11.31
CA GLN A 171 -8.26 -10.00 -11.30
C GLN A 171 -8.97 -10.75 -10.17
N MET A 172 -9.10 -10.13 -9.00
CA MET A 172 -9.81 -10.75 -7.88
C MET A 172 -11.31 -10.91 -8.16
N GLU A 173 -11.97 -9.88 -8.70
CA GLU A 173 -13.38 -9.97 -9.06
C GLU A 173 -13.61 -11.06 -10.13
N ALA A 174 -12.79 -11.06 -11.19
CA ALA A 174 -12.87 -12.10 -12.22
C ALA A 174 -12.68 -13.52 -11.66
N LEU A 175 -11.79 -13.67 -10.68
CA LEU A 175 -11.55 -14.95 -9.98
C LEU A 175 -12.78 -15.36 -9.16
N CYS A 176 -13.42 -14.42 -8.45
CA CYS A 176 -14.62 -14.67 -7.67
C CYS A 176 -15.80 -15.10 -8.58
N GLU A 177 -16.00 -14.41 -9.70
CA GLU A 177 -17.04 -14.77 -10.66
C GLU A 177 -16.81 -16.15 -11.27
N ALA A 178 -15.57 -16.42 -11.72
CA ALA A 178 -15.22 -17.70 -12.32
C ALA A 178 -15.38 -18.86 -11.33
N LEU A 179 -14.92 -18.70 -10.08
CA LEU A 179 -15.08 -19.70 -9.04
C LEU A 179 -16.55 -19.95 -8.70
N THR A 180 -17.35 -18.90 -8.60
CA THR A 180 -18.81 -19.01 -8.39
C THR A 180 -19.49 -19.75 -9.54
N LEU A 181 -19.14 -19.41 -10.78
CA LEU A 181 -19.71 -20.06 -11.98
C LEU A 181 -19.47 -21.58 -11.94
N VAL A 182 -18.25 -22.02 -11.65
CA VAL A 182 -17.93 -23.46 -11.64
C VAL A 182 -18.53 -24.18 -10.44
N ARG A 183 -18.58 -23.54 -9.26
CA ARG A 183 -19.27 -24.08 -8.07
C ARG A 183 -20.76 -24.32 -8.34
N ARG A 184 -21.46 -23.38 -8.98
CA ARG A 184 -22.88 -23.51 -9.40
C ARG A 184 -23.09 -24.63 -10.42
N ALA A 185 -22.08 -24.96 -11.22
CA ALA A 185 -22.09 -26.10 -12.14
C ALA A 185 -21.69 -27.44 -11.47
N GLY A 186 -21.40 -27.46 -10.17
CA GLY A 186 -21.01 -28.67 -9.43
C GLY A 186 -19.54 -29.07 -9.62
N VAL A 187 -18.70 -28.21 -10.20
CA VAL A 187 -17.25 -28.43 -10.28
C VAL A 187 -16.60 -28.10 -8.94
N SER A 188 -15.75 -28.99 -8.43
CA SER A 188 -15.06 -28.76 -7.17
C SER A 188 -13.95 -27.70 -7.29
N ASP A 189 -13.64 -27.06 -6.17
CA ASP A 189 -12.55 -26.10 -6.08
C ASP A 189 -11.21 -26.72 -6.50
N ASP A 190 -10.95 -27.99 -6.14
CA ASP A 190 -9.72 -28.68 -6.53
C ASP A 190 -9.56 -28.75 -8.05
N VAL A 191 -10.60 -29.21 -8.74
CA VAL A 191 -10.59 -29.30 -10.21
C VAL A 191 -10.43 -27.90 -10.85
N PHE A 192 -11.11 -26.90 -10.30
CA PHE A 192 -11.02 -25.54 -10.82
C PHE A 192 -9.62 -24.95 -10.67
N PHE A 193 -9.04 -25.00 -9.47
CA PHE A 193 -7.72 -24.41 -9.22
C PHE A 193 -6.59 -25.18 -9.87
N ASP A 194 -6.69 -26.52 -9.98
CA ASP A 194 -5.74 -27.34 -10.74
C ASP A 194 -5.73 -26.97 -12.22
N ALA A 195 -6.92 -26.82 -12.82
CA ALA A 195 -7.06 -26.40 -14.21
C ALA A 195 -6.57 -24.95 -14.42
N LEU A 196 -6.94 -24.04 -13.49
CA LEU A 196 -6.51 -22.64 -13.53
C LEU A 196 -4.99 -22.54 -13.40
N GLY A 197 -4.36 -23.37 -12.57
CA GLY A 197 -2.89 -23.43 -12.42
C GLY A 197 -2.13 -23.79 -13.70
N LYS A 198 -2.81 -24.40 -14.69
CA LYS A 198 -2.30 -24.71 -16.04
C LYS A 198 -2.72 -23.70 -17.10
N ASN A 199 -3.60 -22.77 -16.77
CA ASN A 199 -4.15 -21.79 -17.68
C ASN A 199 -3.27 -20.52 -17.71
N ALA A 200 -3.20 -19.87 -18.87
CA ALA A 200 -2.46 -18.61 -19.03
C ALA A 200 -3.00 -17.46 -18.16
N SER A 201 -4.23 -17.54 -17.68
CA SER A 201 -4.84 -16.55 -16.77
C SER A 201 -4.43 -16.73 -15.29
N CYS A 202 -3.69 -17.80 -14.94
CA CYS A 202 -3.18 -17.99 -13.59
C CYS A 202 -2.19 -16.87 -13.23
N SER A 203 -2.54 -16.06 -12.25
CA SER A 203 -1.78 -14.88 -11.84
C SER A 203 -1.17 -15.02 -10.45
N GLY A 204 -0.32 -14.06 -10.07
CA GLY A 204 0.17 -13.94 -8.70
C GLY A 204 -0.96 -13.71 -7.68
N VAL A 205 -2.02 -12.99 -8.09
CA VAL A 205 -3.23 -12.80 -7.25
C VAL A 205 -3.94 -14.13 -7.04
N THR A 206 -4.11 -14.94 -8.07
CA THR A 206 -4.68 -16.28 -7.96
C THR A 206 -3.94 -17.11 -6.91
N LYS A 207 -2.62 -17.22 -7.04
CA LYS A 207 -1.78 -18.00 -6.13
C LYS A 207 -1.83 -17.50 -4.68
N LEU A 208 -1.88 -16.19 -4.50
CA LEU A 208 -1.95 -15.56 -3.17
C LEU A 208 -3.32 -15.78 -2.50
N LYS A 209 -4.40 -15.76 -3.29
CA LYS A 209 -5.78 -15.76 -2.76
C LYS A 209 -6.45 -17.14 -2.77
N GLU A 210 -5.97 -18.10 -3.56
CA GLU A 210 -6.49 -19.46 -3.57
C GLU A 210 -6.61 -20.09 -2.17
N PRO A 211 -5.58 -20.08 -1.28
CA PRO A 211 -5.70 -20.66 0.05
C PRO A 211 -6.81 -20.01 0.88
N LYS A 212 -6.98 -18.70 0.75
CA LYS A 212 -8.02 -17.94 1.45
C LYS A 212 -9.41 -18.28 0.96
N LEU A 213 -9.61 -18.36 -0.35
CA LEU A 213 -10.89 -18.71 -0.97
C LEU A 213 -11.32 -20.13 -0.64
N ARG A 214 -10.37 -21.09 -0.62
CA ARG A 214 -10.63 -22.47 -0.23
C ARG A 214 -11.03 -22.61 1.24
N ALA A 215 -10.39 -21.83 2.11
CA ALA A 215 -10.62 -21.87 3.56
C ALA A 215 -11.79 -20.98 4.02
N GLY A 216 -12.32 -20.11 3.15
CA GLY A 216 -13.26 -19.05 3.57
C GLY A 216 -12.62 -18.07 4.56
N ASP A 217 -11.28 -17.91 4.54
CA ASP A 217 -10.53 -16.99 5.41
C ASP A 217 -10.39 -15.63 4.78
N TYR A 218 -11.08 -14.66 5.31
CA TYR A 218 -11.03 -13.26 4.86
C TYR A 218 -10.28 -12.35 5.85
N SER A 219 -9.39 -12.91 6.67
CA SER A 219 -8.45 -12.13 7.51
C SER A 219 -7.61 -11.19 6.65
N PRO A 220 -7.45 -9.90 7.00
CA PRO A 220 -6.94 -8.89 6.09
C PRO A 220 -5.43 -9.03 5.83
N GLN A 221 -5.06 -9.18 4.58
CA GLN A 221 -3.74 -8.86 4.03
C GLN A 221 -3.77 -7.49 3.34
N PHE A 222 -4.90 -7.16 2.71
CA PHE A 222 -5.25 -5.86 2.15
C PHE A 222 -6.78 -5.70 2.18
N SER A 223 -7.28 -4.77 3.01
CA SER A 223 -8.71 -4.71 3.30
C SER A 223 -9.53 -4.07 2.19
N VAL A 224 -10.84 -4.39 2.17
CA VAL A 224 -11.85 -3.79 1.27
C VAL A 224 -11.77 -2.27 1.31
N LYS A 225 -11.73 -1.64 2.51
CA LYS A 225 -11.68 -0.18 2.64
C LYS A 225 -10.46 0.45 1.97
N HIS A 226 -9.29 -0.21 2.06
CA HIS A 226 -8.06 0.31 1.46
C HIS A 226 -8.08 0.15 -0.07
N MET A 227 -8.58 -0.98 -0.58
CA MET A 227 -8.74 -1.17 -2.02
C MET A 227 -9.80 -0.21 -2.59
N LEU A 228 -10.93 -0.04 -1.91
CA LEU A 228 -11.96 0.93 -2.30
C LEU A 228 -11.42 2.37 -2.33
N LYS A 229 -10.64 2.75 -1.30
CA LYS A 229 -9.96 4.05 -1.28
C LYS A 229 -9.07 4.21 -2.53
N ASP A 230 -8.28 3.19 -2.86
CA ASP A 230 -7.37 3.27 -4.00
C ASP A 230 -8.13 3.39 -5.34
N MET A 231 -9.26 2.70 -5.51
CA MET A 231 -10.12 2.87 -6.69
C MET A 231 -10.74 4.29 -6.75
N ARG A 232 -11.13 4.85 -5.60
CA ARG A 232 -11.61 6.25 -5.53
C ARG A 232 -10.52 7.27 -5.84
N LEU A 233 -9.25 7.00 -5.48
CA LEU A 233 -8.13 7.85 -5.85
C LEU A 233 -7.84 7.75 -7.34
N ALA A 234 -7.84 6.53 -7.91
CA ALA A 234 -7.65 6.31 -9.34
C ALA A 234 -8.70 7.02 -10.20
N SER A 235 -9.98 7.01 -9.79
CA SER A 235 -11.06 7.69 -10.52
C SER A 235 -11.00 9.22 -10.48
N ARG A 236 -10.09 9.81 -9.71
CA ARG A 236 -9.84 11.27 -9.69
C ARG A 236 -8.71 11.70 -10.62
N ILE A 237 -8.01 10.76 -11.23
CA ILE A 237 -6.95 11.06 -12.18
C ILE A 237 -7.59 11.51 -13.49
N ASN A 238 -7.21 12.67 -14.01
CA ASN A 238 -7.72 13.19 -15.27
C ASN A 238 -7.51 12.19 -16.42
N GLY A 239 -8.52 12.00 -17.24
CA GLY A 239 -8.49 11.07 -18.36
C GLY A 239 -8.85 9.61 -17.97
N CYS A 240 -9.35 9.37 -16.76
CA CYS A 240 -9.82 8.05 -16.31
C CYS A 240 -11.36 7.96 -16.26
N GLU A 241 -12.08 8.95 -16.80
CA GLU A 241 -13.53 9.05 -16.74
C GLU A 241 -14.23 7.93 -17.52
N ASP A 242 -13.56 7.35 -18.52
CA ASP A 242 -14.10 6.31 -19.40
C ASP A 242 -13.53 4.91 -19.10
N PHE A 243 -13.09 4.64 -17.86
CA PHE A 243 -12.51 3.35 -17.49
C PHE A 243 -13.55 2.41 -16.89
N PRO A 244 -14.26 1.56 -17.69
CA PRO A 244 -15.39 0.77 -17.21
C PRO A 244 -15.00 -0.24 -16.11
N VAL A 245 -13.80 -0.82 -16.17
CA VAL A 245 -13.33 -1.76 -15.15
C VAL A 245 -13.06 -1.04 -13.82
N LEU A 246 -12.56 0.19 -13.87
CA LEU A 246 -12.35 0.99 -12.65
C LEU A 246 -13.68 1.31 -11.95
N ASP A 247 -14.71 1.67 -12.73
CA ASP A 247 -16.04 1.96 -12.19
C ASP A 247 -16.68 0.70 -11.59
N ILE A 248 -16.63 -0.43 -12.31
CA ILE A 248 -17.11 -1.71 -11.78
C ILE A 248 -16.41 -2.05 -10.47
N MET A 249 -15.09 -1.97 -10.41
CA MET A 249 -14.36 -2.33 -9.21
C MET A 249 -14.64 -1.41 -8.03
N ARG A 250 -14.78 -0.10 -8.28
CA ARG A 250 -15.18 0.85 -7.24
C ARG A 250 -16.55 0.50 -6.68
N ASP A 251 -17.51 0.17 -7.55
CA ASP A 251 -18.89 -0.12 -7.15
C ASP A 251 -19.00 -1.47 -6.41
N ARG A 252 -18.28 -2.50 -6.85
CA ARG A 252 -18.23 -3.82 -6.20
C ARG A 252 -17.60 -3.72 -4.81
N LEU A 253 -16.47 -3.02 -4.68
CA LEU A 253 -15.83 -2.79 -3.38
C LEU A 253 -16.72 -1.93 -2.46
N ALA A 254 -17.45 -0.94 -2.99
CA ALA A 254 -18.42 -0.18 -2.23
C ALA A 254 -19.63 -1.03 -1.79
N GLN A 255 -20.02 -2.03 -2.58
CA GLN A 255 -21.04 -3.01 -2.18
C GLN A 255 -20.55 -3.87 -1.02
N ALA A 256 -19.31 -4.38 -1.09
CA ALA A 256 -18.69 -5.15 -0.02
C ALA A 256 -18.56 -4.34 1.28
N ASP A 257 -18.17 -3.06 1.17
CA ASP A 257 -18.10 -2.13 2.30
C ASP A 257 -19.47 -1.95 2.98
N ARG A 258 -20.53 -1.71 2.21
CA ARG A 258 -21.91 -1.61 2.72
C ARG A 258 -22.44 -2.91 3.30
N ALA A 259 -21.97 -4.07 2.84
CA ALA A 259 -22.31 -5.38 3.39
C ALA A 259 -21.60 -5.70 4.71
N GLY A 260 -20.74 -4.80 5.20
CA GLY A 260 -20.05 -4.93 6.49
C GLY A 260 -18.66 -5.59 6.38
N TYR A 261 -18.11 -5.79 5.17
CA TYR A 261 -16.80 -6.44 4.95
C TYR A 261 -15.65 -5.43 4.93
N THR A 262 -15.86 -4.21 5.43
CA THR A 262 -14.93 -3.08 5.42
C THR A 262 -13.50 -3.43 5.82
N GLU A 263 -13.36 -4.17 6.93
CA GLU A 263 -12.07 -4.52 7.52
C GLU A 263 -11.53 -5.88 7.02
N GLU A 264 -12.35 -6.65 6.29
CA GLU A 264 -11.94 -7.94 5.73
C GLU A 264 -11.00 -7.75 4.54
N ASP A 265 -10.27 -8.81 4.19
CA ASP A 265 -9.49 -8.85 2.96
C ASP A 265 -10.39 -8.63 1.73
N PHE A 266 -9.90 -7.94 0.70
CA PHE A 266 -10.70 -7.69 -0.50
C PHE A 266 -11.11 -8.97 -1.25
N ALA A 267 -10.54 -10.14 -0.91
CA ALA A 267 -11.04 -11.44 -1.35
C ALA A 267 -12.47 -11.73 -0.84
N SER A 268 -12.96 -10.99 0.18
CA SER A 268 -14.35 -11.07 0.64
C SER A 268 -15.39 -10.57 -0.38
N LEU A 269 -14.97 -10.02 -1.53
CA LEU A 269 -15.80 -9.87 -2.73
C LEU A 269 -16.51 -11.19 -3.08
N MET A 270 -15.90 -12.33 -2.82
CA MET A 270 -16.50 -13.66 -2.98
C MET A 270 -17.83 -13.79 -2.25
N LYS A 271 -17.95 -13.24 -1.05
CA LYS A 271 -19.16 -13.33 -0.22
C LYS A 271 -20.38 -12.62 -0.83
N LEU A 272 -20.16 -11.71 -1.79
CA LEU A 272 -21.26 -11.06 -2.52
C LEU A 272 -21.99 -12.01 -3.49
N PHE A 273 -21.41 -13.18 -3.78
CA PHE A 273 -22.00 -14.21 -4.62
C PHE A 273 -22.66 -15.33 -3.81
N ASP A 274 -22.36 -15.41 -2.50
CA ASP A 274 -22.91 -16.41 -1.57
C ASP A 274 -24.22 -15.92 -0.91
N ALA A 275 -24.60 -14.65 -1.10
CA ALA A 275 -25.72 -14.00 -0.45
C ALA A 275 -27.11 -14.27 -1.12
N GLU A 276 -27.15 -15.20 -2.08
CA GLU A 276 -28.36 -15.73 -2.71
C GLU A 276 -28.57 -17.18 -2.25
#